data_f902c182afe1ae6a2289f2cf881b757b
#
_entry.id   f902c182afe1ae6a2289f2cf881b757b
#
_cell.length_a   1.000
_cell.length_b   1.000
_cell.length_c   1.000
_cell.angle_alpha   90.00
_cell.angle_beta   90.00
_cell.angle_gamma   90.00
#
_symmetry.space_group_name_H-M   'P 1'
#
loop_
_entity.id
_entity.type
_entity.pdbx_description
1 polymer ?
#
loop_
_entity_poly.entity_id
_entity_poly.type
_entity_poly.pdbx_seq_one_letter_code
_entity_poly.pdbx_strand_id
1 'polypeptide(L)'
;MRASLIALLTAAWAGPALAQHAGHDMGGMPETATPAPATVDPHAGHDMSGMTQPGGAPQNGEVEAMGPPPLPDHETRAPAPPTDHLADTVFDPAAMDQARAVLRQEHGGAPASQVMANLLEYRARSGDDGYHWDGEAWFGGDLNRLVLKSEGEGDRHGVEAGEIQALYSRAVGLYTDLQVGVRQDVEPRSRTYATAGFETLLPYWIEAGGALFLSDKGDVLGRAEGAIDWRITQRLILQPRAELNFAGQDIPETATGAGLSDGELGLRLRYEVHREFAPYLGVAWARRFGRTADYARALDREVSDTSFVVGLRAWF
;
A
#
# COMPACT_ATOMS: atom_id res chain seq x y z
N MET A 1 -18.55 -3.20 38.97
CA MET A 1 -18.62 -4.38 38.10
C MET A 1 -18.53 -3.87 36.67
N ARG A 2 -17.35 -3.82 36.10
CA ARG A 2 -17.12 -3.39 34.69
C ARG A 2 -16.87 -4.67 33.89
N ALA A 3 -17.83 -5.02 33.03
CA ALA A 3 -17.70 -6.14 32.13
C ALA A 3 -16.76 -5.70 30.95
N SER A 4 -15.57 -6.26 30.93
CA SER A 4 -14.67 -6.13 29.78
C SER A 4 -15.26 -6.91 28.62
N LEU A 5 -15.73 -6.21 27.61
CA LEU A 5 -16.10 -6.79 26.33
C LEU A 5 -14.81 -7.04 25.55
N ILE A 6 -14.20 -8.19 25.74
CA ILE A 6 -13.19 -8.71 24.83
C ILE A 6 -13.96 -9.29 23.65
N ALA A 7 -14.08 -8.52 22.57
CA ALA A 7 -14.57 -9.03 21.30
C ALA A 7 -13.51 -9.97 20.73
N LEU A 8 -13.73 -11.27 20.87
CA LEU A 8 -12.99 -12.29 20.13
C LEU A 8 -13.32 -12.11 18.65
N LEU A 9 -12.37 -11.59 17.89
CA LEU A 9 -12.33 -11.77 16.43
C LEU A 9 -12.10 -13.26 16.19
N THR A 10 -13.16 -14.03 16.00
CA THR A 10 -13.04 -15.37 15.43
C THR A 10 -12.72 -15.22 13.96
N ALA A 11 -11.44 -15.28 13.62
CA ALA A 11 -11.00 -15.42 12.25
C ALA A 11 -11.62 -16.72 11.70
N ALA A 12 -12.55 -16.57 10.76
CA ALA A 12 -13.00 -17.69 9.95
C ALA A 12 -11.81 -18.11 9.09
N TRP A 13 -11.25 -19.24 9.45
CA TRP A 13 -10.16 -19.88 8.70
C TRP A 13 -10.72 -20.34 7.36
N ALA A 14 -10.60 -19.53 6.32
CA ALA A 14 -10.73 -19.99 4.94
C ALA A 14 -9.51 -20.86 4.67
N GLY A 15 -9.70 -22.15 4.59
CA GLY A 15 -8.64 -23.09 4.23
C GLY A 15 -8.07 -22.75 2.85
N PRO A 16 -6.81 -23.10 2.56
CA PRO A 16 -6.20 -22.83 1.27
C PRO A 16 -7.03 -23.51 0.17
N ALA A 17 -7.51 -22.72 -0.78
CA ALA A 17 -8.05 -23.25 -2.03
C ALA A 17 -6.89 -23.91 -2.77
N LEU A 18 -6.79 -25.22 -2.66
CA LEU A 18 -5.91 -26.01 -3.50
C LEU A 18 -6.44 -25.87 -4.92
N ALA A 19 -5.76 -25.07 -5.73
CA ALA A 19 -5.93 -25.08 -7.17
C ALA A 19 -5.55 -26.49 -7.65
N GLN A 20 -6.55 -27.34 -7.83
CA GLN A 20 -6.39 -28.60 -8.52
C GLN A 20 -6.17 -28.28 -10.01
N HIS A 21 -4.90 -28.27 -10.42
CA HIS A 21 -4.57 -28.47 -11.81
C HIS A 21 -5.07 -29.88 -12.18
N ALA A 22 -6.27 -29.96 -12.77
CA ALA A 22 -6.70 -31.14 -13.48
C ALA A 22 -5.69 -31.35 -14.61
N GLY A 23 -4.85 -32.38 -14.49
CA GLY A 23 -3.89 -32.73 -15.51
C GLY A 23 -4.61 -33.02 -16.82
N HIS A 24 -4.26 -32.28 -17.86
CA HIS A 24 -4.62 -32.63 -19.22
C HIS A 24 -3.86 -33.92 -19.57
N ASP A 25 -4.60 -35.02 -19.59
CA ASP A 25 -4.13 -36.29 -20.13
C ASP A 25 -3.99 -36.14 -21.66
N MET A 26 -2.74 -35.95 -22.11
CA MET A 26 -2.36 -35.93 -23.53
C MET A 26 -2.09 -37.39 -23.99
N GLY A 27 -2.99 -38.27 -23.71
CA GLY A 27 -2.98 -39.65 -24.24
C GLY A 27 -3.28 -39.63 -25.75
N GLY A 28 -2.25 -39.97 -26.54
CA GLY A 28 -2.45 -40.40 -27.92
C GLY A 28 -1.81 -39.52 -29.01
N MET A 29 -0.50 -39.31 -29.00
CA MET A 29 0.23 -39.01 -30.22
C MET A 29 1.16 -40.21 -30.56
N PRO A 30 1.15 -40.70 -31.81
CA PRO A 30 2.06 -41.78 -32.24
C PRO A 30 3.49 -41.23 -32.30
N GLU A 31 4.39 -42.02 -31.73
CA GLU A 31 5.82 -41.79 -31.71
C GLU A 31 6.39 -41.83 -33.14
N THR A 32 6.64 -40.66 -33.73
CA THR A 32 7.40 -40.58 -34.99
C THR A 32 8.83 -40.17 -34.65
N ALA A 33 9.75 -40.95 -35.21
CA ALA A 33 11.20 -40.95 -35.02
C ALA A 33 11.83 -39.55 -34.98
N THR A 34 12.68 -39.36 -33.98
CA THR A 34 13.56 -38.21 -33.76
C THR A 34 14.60 -38.10 -34.88
N PRO A 35 14.67 -36.97 -35.61
CA PRO A 35 15.88 -36.60 -36.34
C PRO A 35 16.82 -35.85 -35.37
N ALA A 36 18.12 -36.14 -35.50
CA ALA A 36 19.21 -35.56 -34.74
C ALA A 36 19.19 -34.04 -34.77
N PRO A 37 19.61 -33.32 -33.70
CA PRO A 37 19.59 -31.86 -33.66
C PRO A 37 20.63 -31.28 -34.64
N ALA A 38 20.14 -30.59 -35.64
CA ALA A 38 20.96 -29.63 -36.42
C ALA A 38 21.27 -28.44 -35.54
N THR A 39 22.54 -28.19 -35.29
CA THR A 39 23.01 -26.93 -34.67
C THR A 39 22.68 -25.77 -35.59
N VAL A 40 21.59 -25.08 -35.32
CA VAL A 40 21.26 -23.82 -36.00
C VAL A 40 21.99 -22.71 -35.21
N ASP A 41 22.98 -22.08 -35.86
CA ASP A 41 23.64 -20.87 -35.39
C ASP A 41 22.60 -19.73 -35.39
N PRO A 42 22.22 -19.14 -34.26
CA PRO A 42 21.20 -18.10 -34.19
C PRO A 42 21.60 -16.77 -34.86
N HIS A 43 22.83 -16.66 -35.37
CA HIS A 43 23.36 -15.48 -36.03
C HIS A 43 23.60 -15.65 -37.54
N ALA A 44 23.30 -16.78 -38.13
CA ALA A 44 23.43 -17.01 -39.59
C ALA A 44 22.29 -16.30 -40.33
N GLY A 45 22.49 -15.05 -40.74
CA GLY A 45 21.48 -14.34 -41.56
C GLY A 45 21.56 -12.81 -41.57
N HIS A 46 22.44 -12.20 -40.77
CA HIS A 46 22.64 -10.78 -40.86
C HIS A 46 23.87 -10.48 -41.74
N ASP A 47 23.64 -10.24 -43.04
CA ASP A 47 24.66 -9.74 -43.96
C ASP A 47 24.92 -8.25 -43.63
N MET A 48 26.05 -7.97 -42.97
CA MET A 48 26.51 -6.63 -42.58
C MET A 48 27.47 -6.03 -43.65
N SER A 49 27.50 -6.54 -44.86
CA SER A 49 28.41 -6.08 -45.93
C SER A 49 28.02 -4.73 -46.58
N GLY A 50 26.98 -4.05 -46.08
CA GLY A 50 26.51 -2.77 -46.57
C GLY A 50 26.89 -1.51 -45.78
N MET A 51 27.63 -1.61 -44.67
CA MET A 51 28.06 -0.46 -43.90
C MET A 51 29.43 0.05 -44.40
N THR A 52 29.42 0.92 -45.39
CA THR A 52 30.55 1.76 -45.74
C THR A 52 30.82 2.78 -44.65
N GLN A 53 31.96 2.68 -43.97
CA GLN A 53 32.50 3.74 -43.13
C GLN A 53 32.73 4.99 -43.97
N PRO A 54 32.18 6.16 -43.61
CA PRO A 54 32.68 7.41 -44.15
C PRO A 54 33.94 7.79 -43.37
N GLY A 55 35.08 7.61 -44.03
CA GLY A 55 36.35 8.20 -43.58
C GLY A 55 36.31 9.71 -43.76
N GLY A 56 36.93 10.44 -42.82
CA GLY A 56 37.23 11.84 -42.98
C GLY A 56 36.97 12.60 -41.67
N ALA A 57 38.02 12.82 -40.88
CA ALA A 57 38.00 13.78 -39.80
C ALA A 57 37.95 15.21 -40.38
N PRO A 58 37.04 16.08 -40.03
CA PRO A 58 37.18 17.52 -40.17
C PRO A 58 37.78 18.11 -38.89
N GLN A 59 38.75 18.96 -39.13
CA GLN A 59 39.47 19.79 -38.19
C GLN A 59 38.53 20.87 -37.60
N ASN A 60 38.73 21.13 -36.31
CA ASN A 60 38.43 22.36 -35.57
C ASN A 60 37.28 23.26 -36.09
N GLY A 61 36.11 23.00 -35.62
CA GLY A 61 35.02 23.95 -35.54
C GLY A 61 34.43 23.86 -34.12
N GLU A 62 34.23 24.99 -33.49
CA GLU A 62 33.57 25.10 -32.16
C GLU A 62 32.30 24.28 -32.20
N VAL A 63 32.26 23.21 -31.39
CA VAL A 63 31.07 22.43 -31.19
C VAL A 63 30.23 23.22 -30.20
N GLU A 64 29.30 24.06 -30.72
CA GLU A 64 28.16 24.44 -29.92
C GLU A 64 27.58 23.16 -29.34
N ALA A 65 27.56 23.06 -28.00
CA ALA A 65 26.97 21.96 -27.30
C ALA A 65 25.45 21.97 -27.61
N MET A 66 25.08 21.30 -28.70
CA MET A 66 23.70 20.95 -28.95
C MET A 66 23.30 20.01 -27.79
N GLY A 67 22.56 20.57 -26.85
CA GLY A 67 21.89 19.76 -25.84
C GLY A 67 21.10 18.62 -26.50
N PRO A 68 20.82 17.54 -25.76
CA PRO A 68 20.02 16.48 -26.32
C PRO A 68 18.73 17.08 -26.88
N PRO A 69 18.23 16.59 -28.02
CA PRO A 69 16.99 17.09 -28.58
C PRO A 69 15.90 17.06 -27.49
N PRO A 70 15.05 18.08 -27.41
CA PRO A 70 13.96 18.08 -26.44
C PRO A 70 13.18 16.77 -26.60
N LEU A 71 13.00 16.07 -25.50
CA LEU A 71 12.14 14.88 -25.49
C LEU A 71 10.80 15.31 -26.07
N PRO A 72 10.20 14.51 -26.96
CA PRO A 72 8.87 14.82 -27.47
C PRO A 72 7.94 15.02 -26.29
N ASP A 73 7.16 16.09 -26.33
CA ASP A 73 6.17 16.40 -25.31
C ASP A 73 5.32 15.15 -25.08
N HIS A 74 5.47 14.52 -23.91
CA HIS A 74 4.75 13.32 -23.53
C HIS A 74 3.27 13.59 -23.16
N GLU A 75 2.70 14.67 -23.68
CA GLU A 75 1.25 14.91 -23.58
C GLU A 75 0.40 14.12 -24.57
N THR A 76 0.97 13.22 -25.34
CA THR A 76 0.15 12.26 -26.09
C THR A 76 -0.43 11.25 -25.11
N ARG A 77 -1.56 11.64 -24.49
CA ARG A 77 -2.45 10.69 -23.84
C ARG A 77 -2.66 9.53 -24.81
N ALA A 78 -2.35 8.32 -24.36
CA ALA A 78 -2.58 7.13 -25.15
C ALA A 78 -4.01 7.19 -25.73
N PRO A 79 -4.20 6.91 -27.04
CA PRO A 79 -5.52 6.91 -27.60
C PRO A 79 -6.42 6.00 -26.78
N ALA A 80 -7.68 6.43 -26.58
CA ALA A 80 -8.65 5.59 -25.90
C ALA A 80 -8.67 4.20 -26.57
N PRO A 81 -8.69 3.12 -25.80
CA PRO A 81 -8.77 1.78 -26.39
C PRO A 81 -9.99 1.71 -27.31
N PRO A 82 -9.87 1.09 -28.48
CA PRO A 82 -11.00 0.93 -29.39
C PRO A 82 -12.14 0.20 -28.67
N THR A 83 -13.35 0.69 -28.84
CA THR A 83 -14.57 0.08 -28.27
C THR A 83 -15.20 -0.95 -29.20
N ASP A 84 -14.69 -1.03 -30.43
CA ASP A 84 -15.07 -2.00 -31.40
C ASP A 84 -14.38 -3.34 -31.13
N HIS A 85 -15.18 -4.34 -30.92
CA HIS A 85 -14.68 -5.70 -30.71
C HIS A 85 -14.43 -6.34 -32.08
N LEU A 86 -13.21 -6.17 -32.62
CA LEU A 86 -12.82 -6.68 -33.94
C LEU A 86 -13.16 -8.17 -34.16
N ALA A 87 -13.09 -8.98 -33.10
CA ALA A 87 -13.45 -10.40 -33.19
C ALA A 87 -14.91 -10.62 -33.56
N ASP A 88 -15.81 -9.70 -33.23
CA ASP A 88 -17.25 -9.79 -33.55
C ASP A 88 -17.53 -9.61 -35.03
N THR A 89 -16.54 -9.16 -35.81
CA THR A 89 -16.64 -9.10 -37.28
C THR A 89 -16.40 -10.46 -37.97
N VAL A 90 -15.78 -11.40 -37.25
CA VAL A 90 -15.37 -12.72 -37.77
C VAL A 90 -16.14 -13.86 -37.11
N PHE A 91 -16.45 -13.71 -35.80
CA PHE A 91 -17.13 -14.71 -34.99
C PHE A 91 -18.52 -14.23 -34.60
N ASP A 92 -19.40 -15.18 -34.21
CA ASP A 92 -20.72 -14.83 -33.71
C ASP A 92 -20.64 -13.89 -32.50
N PRO A 93 -21.26 -12.68 -32.58
CA PRO A 93 -21.18 -11.70 -31.49
C PRO A 93 -21.70 -12.22 -30.16
N ALA A 94 -22.73 -13.08 -30.13
CA ALA A 94 -23.26 -13.63 -28.90
C ALA A 94 -22.26 -14.60 -28.22
N ALA A 95 -21.57 -15.42 -29.03
CA ALA A 95 -20.52 -16.30 -28.53
C ALA A 95 -19.32 -15.48 -27.99
N MET A 96 -18.96 -14.36 -28.64
CA MET A 96 -17.93 -13.47 -28.22
C MET A 96 -18.28 -12.73 -26.93
N ASP A 97 -19.53 -12.30 -26.76
CA ASP A 97 -20.02 -11.69 -25.51
C ASP A 97 -19.92 -12.68 -24.34
N GLN A 98 -20.32 -13.92 -24.58
CA GLN A 98 -20.17 -14.98 -23.56
C GLN A 98 -18.69 -15.24 -23.20
N ALA A 99 -17.82 -15.34 -24.21
CA ALA A 99 -16.40 -15.54 -24.02
C ALA A 99 -15.76 -14.37 -23.23
N ARG A 100 -16.14 -13.14 -23.53
CA ARG A 100 -15.71 -11.94 -22.78
C ARG A 100 -16.22 -11.94 -21.34
N ALA A 101 -17.42 -12.43 -21.09
CA ALA A 101 -17.97 -12.56 -19.75
C ALA A 101 -17.18 -13.59 -18.92
N VAL A 102 -16.88 -14.75 -19.53
CA VAL A 102 -16.05 -15.78 -18.90
C VAL A 102 -14.63 -15.24 -18.64
N LEU A 103 -14.03 -14.57 -19.62
CA LEU A 103 -12.68 -14.01 -19.47
C LEU A 103 -12.62 -12.98 -18.33
N ARG A 104 -13.64 -12.12 -18.19
CA ARG A 104 -13.71 -11.18 -17.05
C ARG A 104 -13.87 -11.89 -15.73
N GLN A 105 -14.59 -12.99 -15.69
CA GLN A 105 -14.77 -13.79 -14.48
C GLN A 105 -13.51 -14.53 -14.07
N GLU A 106 -12.71 -14.99 -15.03
CA GLU A 106 -11.52 -15.80 -14.80
C GLU A 106 -10.25 -14.97 -14.60
N HIS A 107 -10.15 -13.80 -15.27
CA HIS A 107 -8.91 -13.02 -15.35
C HIS A 107 -9.05 -11.54 -14.94
N GLY A 108 -10.24 -11.10 -14.53
CA GLY A 108 -10.46 -9.74 -14.07
C GLY A 108 -11.88 -9.55 -13.55
N GLY A 109 -12.03 -8.65 -12.55
CA GLY A 109 -13.33 -8.34 -11.95
C GLY A 109 -13.82 -9.37 -10.92
N ALA A 110 -13.03 -10.39 -10.59
CA ALA A 110 -13.32 -11.24 -9.44
C ALA A 110 -13.12 -10.45 -8.13
N PRO A 111 -14.01 -10.61 -7.15
CA PRO A 111 -13.77 -10.02 -5.83
C PRO A 111 -12.55 -10.70 -5.19
N ALA A 112 -11.72 -9.89 -4.58
CA ALA A 112 -10.57 -10.32 -3.80
C ALA A 112 -10.67 -9.77 -2.38
N SER A 113 -9.90 -10.33 -1.47
CA SER A 113 -9.79 -9.85 -0.10
C SER A 113 -8.37 -10.01 0.40
N GLN A 114 -7.98 -9.13 1.30
CA GLN A 114 -6.71 -9.21 2.01
C GLN A 114 -6.92 -8.76 3.44
N VAL A 115 -6.21 -9.41 4.36
CA VAL A 115 -6.09 -8.97 5.75
C VAL A 115 -4.62 -8.74 6.02
N MET A 116 -4.28 -7.57 6.55
CA MET A 116 -2.90 -7.17 6.81
C MET A 116 -2.76 -6.64 8.24
N ALA A 117 -1.75 -7.13 8.93
CA ALA A 117 -1.19 -6.50 10.11
C ALA A 117 0.05 -5.73 9.66
N ASN A 118 -0.10 -4.42 9.48
CA ASN A 118 1.00 -3.54 9.06
C ASN A 118 2.03 -3.42 10.17
N LEU A 119 1.55 -3.18 11.39
CA LEU A 119 2.36 -3.09 12.59
C LEU A 119 1.71 -3.91 13.71
N LEU A 120 2.47 -4.80 14.31
CA LEU A 120 2.20 -5.40 15.62
C LEU A 120 3.49 -5.26 16.42
N GLU A 121 3.56 -4.22 17.25
CA GLU A 121 4.80 -3.79 17.90
C GLU A 121 4.74 -3.90 19.40
N TYR A 122 5.81 -4.38 19.97
CA TYR A 122 6.19 -4.08 21.34
C TYR A 122 7.14 -2.88 21.33
N ARG A 123 6.87 -1.87 22.16
CA ARG A 123 7.59 -0.62 22.27
C ARG A 123 8.27 -0.53 23.62
N ALA A 124 9.60 -0.73 23.65
CA ALA A 124 10.41 -0.53 24.84
C ALA A 124 10.75 0.96 24.99
N ARG A 125 10.31 1.56 26.08
CA ARG A 125 10.43 3.01 26.38
C ARG A 125 11.26 3.23 27.63
N SER A 126 11.63 4.50 27.87
CA SER A 126 12.30 4.89 29.13
C SER A 126 11.38 4.84 30.36
N GLY A 127 10.06 4.82 30.14
CA GLY A 127 9.01 4.67 31.15
C GLY A 127 8.35 3.30 31.11
N ASP A 128 7.02 3.29 31.04
CA ASP A 128 6.27 2.05 30.87
C ASP A 128 6.34 1.56 29.42
N ASP A 129 6.69 0.31 29.23
CA ASP A 129 6.68 -0.35 27.94
C ASP A 129 5.26 -0.43 27.39
N GLY A 130 5.12 -0.35 26.06
CA GLY A 130 3.83 -0.34 25.41
C GLY A 130 3.74 -1.33 24.25
N TYR A 131 2.59 -1.33 23.63
CA TYR A 131 2.34 -2.01 22.39
C TYR A 131 1.59 -1.09 21.42
N HIS A 132 1.74 -1.35 20.12
CA HIS A 132 1.05 -0.63 19.06
C HIS A 132 0.60 -1.61 17.99
N TRP A 133 -0.58 -1.40 17.45
CA TRP A 133 -1.08 -2.17 16.31
C TRP A 133 -1.64 -1.25 15.23
N ASP A 134 -1.41 -1.63 13.99
CA ASP A 134 -2.00 -1.05 12.79
C ASP A 134 -2.36 -2.22 11.86
N GLY A 135 -3.61 -2.38 11.58
CA GLY A 135 -4.13 -3.46 10.77
C GLY A 135 -5.21 -3.00 9.81
N GLU A 136 -5.24 -3.63 8.66
CA GLU A 136 -6.19 -3.35 7.60
C GLU A 136 -6.76 -4.64 7.01
N ALA A 137 -8.02 -4.61 6.65
CA ALA A 137 -8.65 -5.63 5.85
C ALA A 137 -9.46 -4.98 4.74
N TRP A 138 -9.37 -5.51 3.52
CA TRP A 138 -10.22 -5.04 2.44
C TRP A 138 -10.87 -6.19 1.68
N PHE A 139 -12.02 -5.88 1.10
CA PHE A 139 -12.79 -6.78 0.25
C PHE A 139 -13.39 -6.00 -0.91
N GLY A 140 -13.29 -6.52 -2.12
CA GLY A 140 -13.92 -5.90 -3.31
C GLY A 140 -13.24 -6.27 -4.61
N GLY A 141 -13.52 -5.51 -5.65
CA GLY A 141 -12.92 -5.62 -6.97
C GLY A 141 -11.80 -4.60 -7.19
N ASP A 142 -11.38 -4.47 -8.42
CA ASP A 142 -10.26 -3.61 -8.81
C ASP A 142 -10.53 -2.12 -8.56
N LEU A 143 -11.77 -1.67 -8.74
CA LEU A 143 -12.13 -0.27 -8.65
C LEU A 143 -12.80 0.13 -7.33
N ASN A 144 -13.49 -0.80 -6.67
CA ASN A 144 -14.31 -0.48 -5.51
C ASN A 144 -14.07 -1.52 -4.42
N ARG A 145 -13.74 -1.06 -3.21
CA ARG A 145 -13.43 -1.91 -2.07
C ARG A 145 -14.11 -1.40 -0.80
N LEU A 146 -14.48 -2.29 0.06
CA LEU A 146 -14.73 -2.02 1.46
C LEU A 146 -13.40 -2.21 2.20
N VAL A 147 -12.99 -1.21 2.97
CA VAL A 147 -11.77 -1.22 3.76
C VAL A 147 -12.14 -1.07 5.23
N LEU A 148 -11.59 -1.94 6.06
CA LEU A 148 -11.67 -1.88 7.52
C LEU A 148 -10.27 -1.63 8.05
N LYS A 149 -10.07 -0.57 8.84
CA LYS A 149 -8.80 -0.28 9.50
C LYS A 149 -8.99 -0.33 11.01
N SER A 150 -7.97 -0.77 11.72
CA SER A 150 -7.90 -0.71 13.17
C SER A 150 -6.49 -0.35 13.60
N GLU A 151 -6.39 0.72 14.36
CA GLU A 151 -5.13 1.22 14.89
C GLU A 151 -5.28 1.53 16.37
N GLY A 152 -4.19 1.37 17.11
CA GLY A 152 -4.16 1.79 18.50
C GLY A 152 -2.88 1.47 19.21
N GLU A 153 -2.80 2.01 20.41
CA GLU A 153 -1.66 1.82 21.31
C GLU A 153 -2.12 1.62 22.74
N GLY A 154 -1.26 1.06 23.55
CA GLY A 154 -1.52 0.86 24.96
C GLY A 154 -0.29 0.35 25.69
N ASP A 155 -0.48 0.14 26.98
CA ASP A 155 0.52 -0.39 27.87
C ASP A 155 -0.03 -1.59 28.66
N ARG A 156 0.70 -2.02 29.72
CA ARG A 156 0.25 -3.09 30.63
C ARG A 156 -1.03 -2.78 31.38
N HIS A 157 -1.48 -1.51 31.42
CA HIS A 157 -2.68 -1.09 32.14
C HIS A 157 -3.90 -1.10 31.24
N GLY A 158 -3.72 -1.10 29.91
CA GLY A 158 -4.80 -1.20 28.94
C GLY A 158 -4.54 -0.43 27.64
N VAL A 159 -5.59 -0.29 26.86
CA VAL A 159 -5.58 0.52 25.63
C VAL A 159 -5.60 1.99 26.02
N GLU A 160 -4.66 2.78 25.51
CA GLU A 160 -4.58 4.23 25.75
C GLU A 160 -5.27 5.01 24.62
N ALA A 161 -5.10 4.53 23.38
CA ALA A 161 -5.78 5.05 22.22
C ALA A 161 -6.14 3.89 21.29
N GLY A 162 -7.31 3.98 20.66
CA GLY A 162 -7.73 2.96 19.71
C GLY A 162 -8.87 3.45 18.84
N GLU A 163 -8.77 3.15 17.55
CA GLU A 163 -9.75 3.51 16.54
C GLU A 163 -10.06 2.34 15.62
N ILE A 164 -11.26 2.38 15.07
CA ILE A 164 -11.73 1.46 14.02
C ILE A 164 -12.33 2.32 12.92
N GLN A 165 -11.99 2.04 11.68
CA GLN A 165 -12.55 2.72 10.52
C GLN A 165 -13.23 1.72 9.58
N ALA A 166 -14.35 2.13 8.99
CA ALA A 166 -15.03 1.42 7.93
C ALA A 166 -15.20 2.36 6.74
N LEU A 167 -14.50 2.08 5.65
CA LEU A 167 -14.33 2.98 4.52
C LEU A 167 -14.77 2.31 3.22
N TYR A 168 -15.43 3.05 2.37
CA TYR A 168 -15.55 2.73 0.96
C TYR A 168 -14.38 3.35 0.22
N SER A 169 -13.60 2.53 -0.47
CA SER A 169 -12.44 2.93 -1.25
C SER A 169 -12.73 2.79 -2.74
N ARG A 170 -12.37 3.80 -3.52
CA ARG A 170 -12.51 3.81 -4.97
C ARG A 170 -11.24 4.26 -5.66
N ALA A 171 -10.74 3.42 -6.56
CA ALA A 171 -9.64 3.77 -7.43
C ALA A 171 -10.07 4.87 -8.41
N VAL A 172 -9.39 6.01 -8.36
CA VAL A 172 -9.61 7.18 -9.24
C VAL A 172 -8.46 7.39 -10.21
N GLY A 173 -7.36 6.67 -10.01
CA GLY A 173 -6.18 6.66 -10.86
C GLY A 173 -5.46 5.31 -10.78
N LEU A 174 -4.33 5.20 -11.48
CA LEU A 174 -3.53 3.97 -11.47
C LEU A 174 -2.93 3.66 -10.08
N TYR A 175 -2.71 4.70 -9.29
CA TYR A 175 -2.00 4.63 -8.01
C TYR A 175 -2.70 5.39 -6.89
N THR A 176 -3.95 5.81 -7.10
CA THR A 176 -4.65 6.66 -6.13
C THR A 176 -6.06 6.15 -5.89
N ASP A 177 -6.35 5.91 -4.64
CA ASP A 177 -7.65 5.53 -4.11
C ASP A 177 -8.23 6.67 -3.27
N LEU A 178 -9.49 7.03 -3.48
CA LEU A 178 -10.24 7.89 -2.58
C LEU A 178 -11.05 7.05 -1.62
N GLN A 179 -11.06 7.46 -0.35
CA GLN A 179 -11.73 6.75 0.72
C GLN A 179 -12.74 7.65 1.42
N VAL A 180 -13.94 7.14 1.68
CA VAL A 180 -14.96 7.82 2.45
C VAL A 180 -15.66 6.83 3.39
N GLY A 181 -16.00 7.27 4.59
CA GLY A 181 -16.66 6.37 5.54
C GLY A 181 -16.77 6.94 6.94
N VAL A 182 -16.63 6.06 7.92
CA VAL A 182 -16.75 6.39 9.33
C VAL A 182 -15.55 5.87 10.10
N ARG A 183 -15.13 6.65 11.09
CA ARG A 183 -14.16 6.27 12.12
C ARG A 183 -14.86 6.31 13.48
N GLN A 184 -14.59 5.33 14.30
CA GLN A 184 -15.01 5.24 15.68
C GLN A 184 -13.78 5.14 16.59
N ASP A 185 -13.56 6.16 17.39
CA ASP A 185 -12.58 6.09 18.48
C ASP A 185 -13.22 5.31 19.65
N VAL A 186 -12.45 4.41 20.23
CA VAL A 186 -12.84 3.59 21.36
C VAL A 186 -12.26 4.18 22.67
N GLU A 187 -10.98 4.50 22.66
CA GLU A 187 -10.23 5.14 23.72
C GLU A 187 -9.47 6.36 23.19
N PRO A 188 -9.15 7.37 24.02
CA PRO A 188 -9.52 7.55 25.43
C PRO A 188 -10.98 7.93 25.65
N ARG A 189 -11.68 8.32 24.61
CA ARG A 189 -13.11 8.66 24.61
C ARG A 189 -13.77 8.16 23.34
N SER A 190 -14.90 7.47 23.52
CA SER A 190 -15.68 7.04 22.38
C SER A 190 -16.23 8.23 21.62
N ARG A 191 -15.87 8.35 20.32
CA ARG A 191 -16.30 9.43 19.44
C ARG A 191 -16.39 8.92 18.01
N THR A 192 -17.41 9.34 17.29
CA THR A 192 -17.64 8.98 15.89
C THR A 192 -17.27 10.13 14.97
N TYR A 193 -16.64 9.82 13.84
CA TYR A 193 -16.25 10.79 12.84
C TYR A 193 -16.70 10.33 11.45
N ALA A 194 -17.15 11.29 10.64
CA ALA A 194 -17.17 11.11 9.20
C ALA A 194 -15.73 11.25 8.67
N THR A 195 -15.33 10.35 7.78
CA THR A 195 -13.96 10.27 7.23
C THR A 195 -13.99 10.48 5.74
N ALA A 196 -13.07 11.31 5.24
CA ALA A 196 -12.75 11.44 3.83
C ALA A 196 -11.23 11.48 3.68
N GLY A 197 -10.68 10.64 2.82
CA GLY A 197 -9.23 10.51 2.67
C GLY A 197 -8.82 9.97 1.31
N PHE A 198 -7.53 9.79 1.16
CA PHE A 198 -6.92 9.17 0.00
C PHE A 198 -5.70 8.35 0.40
N GLU A 199 -5.39 7.36 -0.42
CA GLU A 199 -4.12 6.64 -0.42
C GLU A 199 -3.53 6.71 -1.83
N THR A 200 -2.22 6.87 -1.92
CA THR A 200 -1.55 6.96 -3.21
C THR A 200 -0.14 6.42 -3.14
N LEU A 201 0.30 5.86 -4.26
CA LEU A 201 1.69 5.49 -4.46
C LEU A 201 2.36 6.57 -5.32
N LEU A 202 3.23 7.35 -4.69
CA LEU A 202 4.00 8.40 -5.34
C LEU A 202 5.23 7.82 -6.08
N PRO A 203 5.91 8.61 -6.95
CA PRO A 203 7.19 8.21 -7.53
C PRO A 203 8.18 7.71 -6.48
N TYR A 204 9.05 6.79 -6.87
CA TYR A 204 10.01 6.11 -5.99
C TYR A 204 9.37 5.17 -4.96
N TRP A 205 8.13 4.71 -5.19
CA TRP A 205 7.41 3.77 -4.35
C TRP A 205 7.14 4.30 -2.93
N ILE A 206 6.92 5.62 -2.83
CA ILE A 206 6.51 6.24 -1.57
C ILE A 206 5.00 6.01 -1.41
N GLU A 207 4.63 5.21 -0.43
CA GLU A 207 3.25 5.08 0.03
C GLU A 207 2.89 6.36 0.79
N ALA A 208 1.83 7.04 0.40
CA ALA A 208 1.38 8.26 1.06
C ALA A 208 -0.14 8.23 1.24
N GLY A 209 -0.59 8.68 2.40
CA GLY A 209 -2.01 8.77 2.75
C GLY A 209 -2.35 10.09 3.42
N GLY A 210 -3.61 10.46 3.34
CA GLY A 210 -4.15 11.59 4.07
C GLY A 210 -5.64 11.43 4.31
N ALA A 211 -6.10 11.86 5.48
CA ALA A 211 -7.50 11.80 5.85
C ALA A 211 -7.93 13.02 6.64
N LEU A 212 -9.18 13.42 6.45
CA LEU A 212 -9.89 14.41 7.25
C LEU A 212 -11.01 13.70 8.01
N PHE A 213 -11.20 14.08 9.25
CA PHE A 213 -12.18 13.52 10.16
C PHE A 213 -13.05 14.64 10.73
N LEU A 214 -14.36 14.51 10.59
CA LEU A 214 -15.33 15.43 11.18
C LEU A 214 -16.11 14.70 12.27
N SER A 215 -15.94 15.13 13.52
CA SER A 215 -16.60 14.48 14.66
C SER A 215 -18.08 14.80 14.73
N ASP A 216 -18.82 13.98 15.44
CA ASP A 216 -20.24 14.20 15.82
C ASP A 216 -20.45 15.47 16.66
N LYS A 217 -19.39 16.08 17.18
CA LYS A 217 -19.39 17.34 17.92
C LYS A 217 -18.92 18.55 17.08
N GLY A 218 -18.56 18.32 15.83
CA GLY A 218 -18.08 19.37 14.92
C GLY A 218 -16.58 19.61 14.96
N ASP A 219 -15.80 18.76 15.64
CA ASP A 219 -14.35 18.89 15.63
C ASP A 219 -13.78 18.36 14.31
N VAL A 220 -12.80 19.07 13.77
CA VAL A 220 -12.09 18.68 12.54
C VAL A 220 -10.70 18.21 12.91
N LEU A 221 -10.36 17.01 12.50
CA LEU A 221 -9.01 16.44 12.61
C LEU A 221 -8.49 16.09 11.23
N GLY A 222 -7.18 15.98 11.10
CA GLY A 222 -6.51 15.54 9.89
C GLY A 222 -5.33 14.66 10.21
N ARG A 223 -5.04 13.70 9.32
CA ARG A 223 -3.86 12.84 9.38
C ARG A 223 -3.16 12.87 8.03
N ALA A 224 -1.84 12.90 8.04
CA ALA A 224 -1.01 12.68 6.87
C ALA A 224 0.06 11.65 7.23
N GLU A 225 0.24 10.66 6.38
CA GLU A 225 1.20 9.58 6.61
C GLU A 225 1.98 9.27 5.34
N GLY A 226 3.16 8.72 5.52
CA GLY A 226 3.98 8.26 4.42
C GLY A 226 5.02 7.25 4.85
N ALA A 227 5.31 6.31 3.98
CA ALA A 227 6.32 5.29 4.17
C ALA A 227 7.02 4.96 2.85
N ILE A 228 8.23 4.42 2.95
CA ILE A 228 8.97 3.94 1.79
C ILE A 228 9.73 2.67 2.14
N ASP A 229 9.67 1.68 1.28
CA ASP A 229 10.39 0.42 1.43
C ASP A 229 11.72 0.46 0.65
N TRP A 230 12.83 0.71 1.35
CA TRP A 230 14.18 0.63 0.77
C TRP A 230 14.69 -0.80 0.87
N ARG A 231 14.68 -1.51 -0.24
CA ARG A 231 15.19 -2.87 -0.33
C ARG A 231 16.72 -2.88 -0.34
N ILE A 232 17.34 -3.15 0.82
CA ILE A 232 18.80 -3.33 0.95
C ILE A 232 19.21 -4.63 0.27
N THR A 233 18.42 -5.68 0.46
CA THR A 233 18.51 -6.95 -0.26
C THR A 233 17.11 -7.39 -0.68
N GLN A 234 16.98 -8.56 -1.31
CA GLN A 234 15.66 -9.11 -1.67
C GLN A 234 14.76 -9.37 -0.45
N ARG A 235 15.35 -9.58 0.75
CA ARG A 235 14.63 -9.92 1.98
C ARG A 235 14.79 -8.89 3.10
N LEU A 236 15.83 -8.04 3.03
CA LEU A 236 16.11 -7.06 4.06
C LEU A 236 15.67 -5.68 3.55
N ILE A 237 14.72 -5.08 4.27
CA ILE A 237 14.05 -3.84 3.89
C ILE A 237 14.19 -2.85 5.04
N LEU A 238 14.65 -1.66 4.72
CA LEU A 238 14.65 -0.52 5.64
C LEU A 238 13.45 0.34 5.31
N GLN A 239 12.56 0.55 6.29
CA GLN A 239 11.33 1.30 6.12
C GLN A 239 11.32 2.53 7.03
N PRO A 240 11.64 3.73 6.53
CA PRO A 240 11.24 4.98 7.15
C PRO A 240 9.73 5.19 6.99
N ARG A 241 9.09 5.63 8.07
CA ARG A 241 7.66 6.03 8.13
C ARG A 241 7.55 7.35 8.87
N ALA A 242 6.64 8.18 8.44
CA ALA A 242 6.26 9.42 9.11
C ALA A 242 4.73 9.51 9.18
N GLU A 243 4.25 10.00 10.31
CA GLU A 243 2.83 10.31 10.52
C GLU A 243 2.72 11.66 11.19
N LEU A 244 1.75 12.46 10.76
CA LEU A 244 1.46 13.79 11.29
C LEU A 244 -0.03 13.92 11.52
N ASN A 245 -0.42 14.31 12.73
CA ASN A 245 -1.80 14.53 13.11
C ASN A 245 -2.06 16.03 13.33
N PHE A 246 -3.23 16.48 12.91
CA PHE A 246 -3.64 17.88 12.94
C PHE A 246 -5.03 18.01 13.57
N ALA A 247 -5.28 19.15 14.21
CA ALA A 247 -6.59 19.53 14.70
C ALA A 247 -6.96 20.95 14.22
N GLY A 248 -8.18 21.12 13.75
CA GLY A 248 -8.69 22.43 13.32
C GLY A 248 -8.95 23.41 14.48
N GLN A 249 -9.14 22.88 15.69
CA GLN A 249 -9.43 23.64 16.91
C GLN A 249 -8.85 22.94 18.14
N ASP A 250 -8.82 23.66 19.25
CA ASP A 250 -8.50 23.04 20.55
C ASP A 250 -9.64 22.14 21.02
N ILE A 251 -9.30 20.94 21.42
CA ILE A 251 -10.24 19.92 21.95
C ILE A 251 -9.74 19.50 23.35
N PRO A 252 -10.11 20.26 24.40
CA PRO A 252 -9.63 19.98 25.75
C PRO A 252 -10.03 18.60 26.27
N GLU A 253 -11.13 18.07 25.77
CA GLU A 253 -11.68 16.76 26.18
C GLU A 253 -10.73 15.58 25.84
N THR A 254 -9.97 15.72 24.74
CA THR A 254 -8.97 14.73 24.31
C THR A 254 -7.55 15.24 24.52
N ALA A 255 -7.39 16.42 25.14
CA ALA A 255 -6.10 17.11 25.33
C ALA A 255 -5.38 17.38 24.00
N THR A 256 -6.12 17.68 22.95
CA THR A 256 -5.61 17.97 21.60
C THR A 256 -5.66 19.47 21.33
N GLY A 257 -4.54 20.06 20.91
CA GLY A 257 -4.43 21.48 20.57
C GLY A 257 -4.57 21.71 19.07
N ALA A 258 -5.04 22.91 18.69
CA ALA A 258 -5.17 23.34 17.30
C ALA A 258 -3.82 23.36 16.57
N GLY A 259 -3.84 23.07 15.27
CA GLY A 259 -2.68 22.99 14.39
C GLY A 259 -2.10 21.59 14.33
N LEU A 260 -0.78 21.49 14.17
CA LEU A 260 -0.07 20.21 14.26
C LEU A 260 -0.13 19.72 15.71
N SER A 261 -0.85 18.63 15.96
CA SER A 261 -1.07 18.09 17.30
C SER A 261 0.08 17.21 17.76
N ASP A 262 0.43 16.25 16.93
CA ASP A 262 1.49 15.28 17.20
C ASP A 262 2.06 14.73 15.90
N GLY A 263 3.17 14.02 16.00
CA GLY A 263 3.76 13.31 14.89
C GLY A 263 4.69 12.21 15.37
N GLU A 264 4.79 11.17 14.56
CA GLU A 264 5.68 10.04 14.76
C GLU A 264 6.62 9.89 13.57
N LEU A 265 7.90 9.62 13.85
CA LEU A 265 8.89 9.18 12.88
C LEU A 265 9.37 7.80 13.27
N GLY A 266 9.28 6.87 12.37
CA GLY A 266 9.71 5.49 12.56
C GLY A 266 10.78 5.07 11.56
N LEU A 267 11.73 4.26 12.01
CA LEU A 267 12.69 3.58 11.14
C LEU A 267 12.72 2.11 11.53
N ARG A 268 12.30 1.25 10.62
CA ARG A 268 12.14 -0.18 10.86
C ARG A 268 13.02 -0.97 9.89
N LEU A 269 13.77 -1.93 10.41
CA LEU A 269 14.54 -2.89 9.60
C LEU A 269 13.80 -4.23 9.62
N ARG A 270 13.17 -4.55 8.49
CA ARG A 270 12.29 -5.70 8.29
C ARG A 270 13.02 -6.80 7.53
N TYR A 271 12.84 -8.04 7.97
CA TYR A 271 13.35 -9.22 7.28
C TYR A 271 12.21 -10.11 6.80
N GLU A 272 12.02 -10.20 5.48
CA GLU A 272 11.01 -11.06 4.86
C GLU A 272 11.45 -12.54 4.94
N VAL A 273 10.99 -13.25 5.96
CA VAL A 273 11.14 -14.72 6.04
C VAL A 273 10.37 -15.37 4.89
N HIS A 274 9.12 -14.96 4.75
CA HIS A 274 8.23 -15.11 3.61
C HIS A 274 7.66 -13.73 3.28
N ARG A 275 7.09 -13.55 2.10
CA ARG A 275 6.47 -12.28 1.72
C ARG A 275 5.32 -11.90 2.64
N GLU A 276 4.59 -12.93 3.10
CA GLU A 276 3.44 -12.83 3.98
C GLU A 276 3.81 -12.64 5.45
N PHE A 277 5.07 -12.86 5.82
CA PHE A 277 5.52 -12.84 7.21
C PHE A 277 6.92 -12.25 7.35
N ALA A 278 7.00 -11.11 8.01
CA ALA A 278 8.22 -10.34 8.14
C ALA A 278 8.39 -9.74 9.54
N PRO A 279 9.20 -10.34 10.42
CA PRO A 279 9.60 -9.72 11.66
C PRO A 279 10.51 -8.51 11.39
N TYR A 280 10.48 -7.56 12.30
CA TYR A 280 11.31 -6.37 12.23
C TYR A 280 11.74 -5.87 13.61
N LEU A 281 12.76 -5.03 13.59
CA LEU A 281 13.20 -4.24 14.72
C LEU A 281 13.41 -2.79 14.26
N GLY A 282 13.33 -1.84 15.17
CA GLY A 282 13.46 -0.45 14.78
C GLY A 282 13.46 0.53 15.94
N VAL A 283 13.27 1.79 15.57
CA VAL A 283 13.15 2.91 16.49
C VAL A 283 11.96 3.75 16.05
N ALA A 284 11.14 4.18 16.99
CA ALA A 284 10.07 5.15 16.77
C ALA A 284 10.31 6.36 17.69
N TRP A 285 10.11 7.55 17.15
CA TRP A 285 10.16 8.80 17.87
C TRP A 285 8.85 9.54 17.67
N ALA A 286 8.14 9.77 18.77
CA ALA A 286 6.87 10.47 18.81
C ALA A 286 7.04 11.82 19.55
N ARG A 287 6.31 12.84 19.09
CA ARG A 287 6.32 14.16 19.71
C ARG A 287 4.97 14.85 19.59
N ARG A 288 4.55 15.47 20.69
CA ARG A 288 3.42 16.37 20.78
C ARG A 288 3.85 17.81 20.53
N PHE A 289 3.02 18.59 19.82
CA PHE A 289 3.36 19.96 19.43
C PHE A 289 2.34 20.96 20.01
N GLY A 290 2.71 22.25 20.01
CA GLY A 290 1.83 23.36 20.36
C GLY A 290 1.08 23.11 21.67
N ARG A 291 -0.22 23.40 21.65
CA ARG A 291 -1.10 23.24 22.83
C ARG A 291 -1.31 21.80 23.24
N THR A 292 -1.17 20.83 22.35
CA THR A 292 -1.16 19.41 22.71
C THR A 292 -0.02 19.10 23.67
N ALA A 293 1.16 19.69 23.42
CA ALA A 293 2.31 19.56 24.33
C ALA A 293 2.06 20.26 25.67
N ASP A 294 1.32 21.40 25.69
CA ASP A 294 0.98 22.09 26.93
C ASP A 294 -0.01 21.25 27.77
N TYR A 295 -1.02 20.66 27.12
CA TYR A 295 -1.92 19.71 27.79
C TYR A 295 -1.18 18.50 28.35
N ALA A 296 -0.23 17.95 27.57
CA ALA A 296 0.58 16.81 28.05
C ALA A 296 1.36 17.17 29.32
N ARG A 297 2.04 18.34 29.34
CA ARG A 297 2.77 18.82 30.53
C ARG A 297 1.84 19.07 31.73
N ALA A 298 0.65 19.61 31.49
CA ALA A 298 -0.34 19.84 32.54
C ALA A 298 -0.90 18.54 33.15
N LEU A 299 -0.86 17.43 32.39
CA LEU A 299 -1.28 16.10 32.81
C LEU A 299 -0.13 15.21 33.26
N ASP A 300 1.09 15.77 33.41
CA ASP A 300 2.34 15.05 33.75
C ASP A 300 2.65 13.91 32.77
N ARG A 301 2.36 14.14 31.48
CA ARG A 301 2.67 13.21 30.39
C ARG A 301 3.86 13.67 29.59
N GLU A 302 4.59 12.74 29.03
CA GLU A 302 5.75 13.04 28.19
C GLU A 302 5.32 13.76 26.90
N VAL A 303 6.10 14.79 26.52
CA VAL A 303 5.90 15.56 25.28
C VAL A 303 6.60 14.89 24.09
N SER A 304 7.68 14.18 24.35
CA SER A 304 8.43 13.45 23.32
C SER A 304 8.90 12.13 23.90
N ASP A 305 8.74 11.08 23.13
CA ASP A 305 9.15 9.73 23.49
C ASP A 305 9.97 9.11 22.35
N THR A 306 10.93 8.29 22.74
CA THR A 306 11.71 7.46 21.80
C THR A 306 11.66 6.03 22.28
N SER A 307 11.16 5.15 21.44
CA SER A 307 11.01 3.74 21.74
C SER A 307 11.85 2.87 20.80
N PHE A 308 12.42 1.80 21.34
CA PHE A 308 12.89 0.67 20.55
C PHE A 308 11.71 -0.24 20.27
N VAL A 309 11.53 -0.60 19.01
CA VAL A 309 10.40 -1.42 18.58
C VAL A 309 10.85 -2.77 18.07
N VAL A 310 10.12 -3.80 18.47
CA VAL A 310 10.23 -5.15 17.92
C VAL A 310 8.82 -5.55 17.50
N GLY A 311 8.68 -5.99 16.28
CA GLY A 311 7.35 -6.24 15.76
C GLY A 311 7.31 -7.24 14.61
N LEU A 312 6.12 -7.35 14.08
CA LEU A 312 5.75 -8.28 13.03
C LEU A 312 4.84 -7.58 12.02
N ARG A 313 5.14 -7.75 10.73
CA ARG A 313 4.22 -7.50 9.62
C ARG A 313 3.77 -8.84 9.03
N ALA A 314 2.46 -8.99 8.84
CA ALA A 314 1.90 -10.18 8.20
C ALA A 314 0.68 -9.83 7.34
N TRP A 315 0.43 -10.61 6.28
CA TRP A 315 -0.77 -10.47 5.47
C TRP A 315 -1.24 -11.82 4.92
N PHE A 316 -2.53 -11.93 4.62
CA PHE A 316 -3.19 -13.15 4.19
C PHE A 316 -4.19 -12.88 3.06
#